data_07ac9f5623fdea3d72e317415e9bbcb8
#
_entry.id   07ac9f5623fdea3d72e317415e9bbcb8
#
_cell.length_a   1.000
_cell.length_b   1.000
_cell.length_c   1.000
_cell.angle_alpha   90.00
_cell.angle_beta   90.00
_cell.angle_gamma   90.00
#
_symmetry.space_group_name_H-M   'P 1'
#
loop_
_entity.id
_entity.type
_entity.pdbx_description
1 polymer ?
#
loop_
_entity_poly.entity_id
_entity_poly.type
_entity_poly.pdbx_seq_one_letter_code
_entity_poly.pdbx_strand_id
1 'polypeptide(L)'
;MTGRGSLADLPDAALVDSVRADPDGESGRRAACELLSRHRIRVYAWCFQRLGDADHALDVTQEVLLNAYRGLRTFHGRSAFSSWLFVIARNRCMSEMRRPRLLIDEESQPDDLRSQTKDPATLYLEGRSEEEVLDLIRRELEPLEQQVLWLRCFERMAVDRITAVLGIEEASGARGVLQRARRRLREALRRRGPASEVSP
;
A
#
# COMPACT_ATOMS: atom_id res chain seq x y z
N MET A 1 38.78 11.13 -7.61
CA MET A 1 37.50 11.46 -8.27
C MET A 1 36.58 10.28 -8.03
N THR A 2 35.90 10.29 -6.89
CA THR A 2 34.98 9.22 -6.49
C THR A 2 33.60 9.51 -7.11
N GLY A 3 33.17 8.67 -8.06
CA GLY A 3 31.86 8.77 -8.71
C GLY A 3 30.75 8.73 -7.67
N ARG A 4 30.05 9.84 -7.52
CA ARG A 4 28.80 9.92 -6.75
C ARG A 4 27.75 9.11 -7.52
N GLY A 5 27.60 7.83 -7.18
CA GLY A 5 26.42 7.06 -7.60
C GLY A 5 25.17 7.86 -7.26
N SER A 6 24.23 7.96 -8.21
CA SER A 6 22.97 8.66 -7.98
C SER A 6 22.23 8.01 -6.82
N LEU A 7 21.67 8.80 -5.90
CA LEU A 7 20.82 8.26 -4.82
C LEU A 7 19.67 7.42 -5.40
N ALA A 8 19.25 7.73 -6.63
CA ALA A 8 18.21 7.00 -7.34
C ALA A 8 18.55 5.53 -7.58
N ASP A 9 19.84 5.18 -7.67
CA ASP A 9 20.29 3.81 -7.95
C ASP A 9 20.50 2.98 -6.68
N LEU A 10 20.50 3.61 -5.50
CA LEU A 10 20.71 2.92 -4.24
C LEU A 10 19.47 2.14 -3.80
N PRO A 11 19.60 0.92 -3.24
CA PRO A 11 18.49 0.22 -2.63
C PRO A 11 18.00 0.95 -1.38
N ASP A 12 16.70 0.76 -1.02
CA ASP A 12 16.07 1.40 0.13
C ASP A 12 16.88 1.20 1.43
N ALA A 13 17.47 0.02 1.63
CA ALA A 13 18.30 -0.27 2.80
C ALA A 13 19.52 0.68 2.89
N ALA A 14 20.20 0.95 1.77
CA ALA A 14 21.32 1.86 1.73
C ALA A 14 20.93 3.32 1.98
N LEU A 15 19.73 3.71 1.49
CA LEU A 15 19.17 5.04 1.79
C LEU A 15 18.83 5.16 3.28
N VAL A 16 18.24 4.13 3.89
CA VAL A 16 17.99 4.08 5.35
C VAL A 16 19.30 4.22 6.13
N ASP A 17 20.34 3.50 5.74
CA ASP A 17 21.65 3.57 6.40
C ASP A 17 22.27 4.97 6.24
N SER A 18 22.11 5.62 5.09
CA SER A 18 22.56 7.01 4.88
C SER A 18 21.83 8.00 5.79
N VAL A 19 20.51 7.83 5.99
CA VAL A 19 19.74 8.64 6.94
C VAL A 19 20.22 8.42 8.37
N ARG A 20 20.55 7.19 8.74
CA ARG A 20 21.03 6.86 10.10
C ARG A 20 22.42 7.41 10.37
N ALA A 21 23.29 7.41 9.35
CA ALA A 21 24.64 7.92 9.47
C ALA A 21 24.70 9.45 9.63
N ASP A 22 23.75 10.16 9.04
CA ASP A 22 23.69 11.64 9.05
C ASP A 22 22.26 12.15 9.21
N PRO A 23 21.58 11.90 10.37
CA PRO A 23 20.14 12.15 10.53
C PRO A 23 19.75 13.62 10.42
N ASP A 24 20.63 14.54 10.75
CA ASP A 24 20.39 15.99 10.75
C ASP A 24 21.11 16.74 9.61
N GLY A 25 22.04 16.08 8.94
CA GLY A 25 22.85 16.64 7.88
C GLY A 25 22.18 16.62 6.52
N GLU A 26 22.85 17.21 5.55
CA GLU A 26 22.32 17.32 4.19
C GLU A 26 22.24 15.96 3.50
N SER A 27 23.21 15.08 3.73
CA SER A 27 23.25 13.75 3.11
C SER A 27 22.06 12.90 3.54
N GLY A 28 21.78 12.85 4.84
CA GLY A 28 20.62 12.11 5.37
C GLY A 28 19.29 12.68 4.92
N ARG A 29 19.16 14.01 4.87
CA ARG A 29 17.94 14.65 4.34
C ARG A 29 17.68 14.29 2.88
N ARG A 30 18.73 14.31 2.04
CA ARG A 30 18.61 13.93 0.63
C ARG A 30 18.24 12.46 0.46
N ALA A 31 18.86 11.57 1.25
CA ALA A 31 18.53 10.15 1.25
C ALA A 31 17.09 9.90 1.71
N ALA A 32 16.61 10.60 2.74
CA ALA A 32 15.24 10.53 3.21
C ALA A 32 14.23 10.99 2.16
N CYS A 33 14.50 12.13 1.50
CA CYS A 33 13.65 12.65 0.43
C CYS A 33 13.55 11.64 -0.73
N GLU A 34 14.69 11.10 -1.18
CA GLU A 34 14.71 10.08 -2.23
C GLU A 34 13.90 8.85 -1.84
N LEU A 35 14.13 8.31 -0.64
CA LEU A 35 13.44 7.13 -0.13
C LEU A 35 11.92 7.34 -0.08
N LEU A 36 11.47 8.46 0.47
CA LEU A 36 10.05 8.79 0.58
C LEU A 36 9.39 9.07 -0.78
N SER A 37 10.13 9.70 -1.72
CA SER A 37 9.60 9.98 -3.05
C SER A 37 9.27 8.70 -3.83
N ARG A 38 10.10 7.67 -3.71
CA ARG A 38 9.86 6.34 -4.34
C ARG A 38 8.58 5.68 -3.87
N HIS A 39 8.23 5.88 -2.61
CA HIS A 39 7.06 5.25 -2.01
C HIS A 39 5.80 6.12 -2.03
N ARG A 40 5.89 7.38 -2.49
CA ARG A 40 4.78 8.34 -2.44
C ARG A 40 3.52 7.84 -3.15
N ILE A 41 3.66 7.36 -4.38
CA ILE A 41 2.54 6.86 -5.18
C ILE A 41 1.87 5.65 -4.49
N ARG A 42 2.68 4.76 -3.94
CA ARG A 42 2.19 3.59 -3.20
C ARG A 42 1.43 3.98 -1.93
N VAL A 43 1.95 4.96 -1.17
CA VAL A 43 1.27 5.49 0.02
C VAL A 43 -0.07 6.13 -0.38
N TYR A 44 -0.09 6.92 -1.45
CA TYR A 44 -1.33 7.50 -1.98
C TYR A 44 -2.35 6.42 -2.34
N ALA A 45 -1.94 5.38 -3.06
CA ALA A 45 -2.83 4.27 -3.41
C ALA A 45 -3.41 3.57 -2.17
N TRP A 46 -2.64 3.38 -1.11
CA TRP A 46 -3.11 2.83 0.16
C TRP A 46 -4.14 3.75 0.84
N CYS A 47 -3.85 5.05 0.88
CA CYS A 47 -4.76 6.04 1.46
C CYS A 47 -6.06 6.13 0.65
N PHE A 48 -5.97 6.23 -0.68
CA PHE A 48 -7.13 6.31 -1.57
C PHE A 48 -8.03 5.06 -1.46
N GLN A 49 -7.43 3.87 -1.47
CA GLN A 49 -8.18 2.62 -1.30
C GLN A 49 -8.98 2.59 0.02
N ARG A 50 -8.48 3.28 1.05
CA ARG A 50 -9.09 3.27 2.38
C ARG A 50 -10.10 4.38 2.59
N LEU A 51 -9.84 5.56 2.05
CA LEU A 51 -10.63 6.78 2.27
C LEU A 51 -11.69 7.00 1.18
N GLY A 52 -11.43 6.52 -0.06
CA GLY A 52 -12.33 6.61 -1.19
C GLY A 52 -12.43 8.00 -1.84
N ASP A 53 -11.78 9.00 -1.27
CA ASP A 53 -11.76 10.39 -1.73
C ASP A 53 -10.33 10.79 -2.12
N ALA A 54 -10.17 11.41 -3.30
CA ALA A 54 -8.86 11.70 -3.86
C ALA A 54 -8.11 12.82 -3.12
N ASP A 55 -8.81 13.90 -2.81
CA ASP A 55 -8.21 15.05 -2.13
C ASP A 55 -7.86 14.71 -0.69
N HIS A 56 -8.78 14.06 0.01
CA HIS A 56 -8.55 13.55 1.35
C HIS A 56 -7.40 12.52 1.41
N ALA A 57 -7.32 11.61 0.43
CA ALA A 57 -6.22 10.67 0.32
C ALA A 57 -4.88 11.38 0.08
N LEU A 58 -4.86 12.47 -0.70
CA LEU A 58 -3.66 13.26 -0.93
C LEU A 58 -3.17 13.94 0.35
N ASP A 59 -4.07 14.55 1.11
CA ASP A 59 -3.75 15.19 2.39
C ASP A 59 -3.20 14.18 3.41
N VAL A 60 -3.89 13.05 3.56
CA VAL A 60 -3.44 11.99 4.45
C VAL A 60 -2.09 11.40 3.99
N THR A 61 -1.85 11.31 2.69
CA THR A 61 -0.55 10.89 2.14
C THR A 61 0.57 11.83 2.56
N GLN A 62 0.37 13.14 2.49
CA GLN A 62 1.37 14.13 2.92
C GLN A 62 1.68 13.98 4.41
N GLU A 63 0.67 13.80 5.25
CA GLU A 63 0.85 13.57 6.68
C GLU A 63 1.59 12.27 6.99
N VAL A 64 1.28 11.18 6.26
CA VAL A 64 1.98 9.89 6.37
C VAL A 64 3.46 10.05 6.05
N LEU A 65 3.78 10.72 4.94
CA LEU A 65 5.17 10.94 4.53
C LEU A 65 5.92 11.83 5.53
N LEU A 66 5.26 12.85 6.07
CA LEU A 66 5.85 13.71 7.11
C LEU A 66 6.11 12.94 8.41
N ASN A 67 5.16 12.09 8.83
CA ASN A 67 5.31 11.23 10.00
C ASN A 67 6.42 10.19 9.78
N ALA A 68 6.50 9.63 8.58
CA ALA A 68 7.57 8.72 8.19
C ALA A 68 8.94 9.42 8.21
N TYR A 69 9.04 10.63 7.68
CA TYR A 69 10.28 11.42 7.74
C TYR A 69 10.77 11.63 9.17
N ARG A 70 9.86 12.03 10.07
CA ARG A 70 10.18 12.20 11.50
C ARG A 70 10.57 10.88 12.18
N GLY A 71 9.90 9.80 11.81
CA GLY A 71 10.14 8.46 12.37
C GLY A 71 11.36 7.73 11.81
N LEU A 72 11.94 8.18 10.68
CA LEU A 72 13.10 7.53 10.06
C LEU A 72 14.31 7.41 11.01
N ARG A 73 14.49 8.37 11.90
CA ARG A 73 15.57 8.36 12.92
C ARG A 73 15.48 7.14 13.86
N THR A 74 14.27 6.68 14.14
CA THR A 74 14.01 5.54 15.03
C THR A 74 13.75 4.24 14.28
N PHE A 75 13.80 4.27 12.95
CA PHE A 75 13.64 3.08 12.13
C PHE A 75 14.91 2.23 12.15
N HIS A 76 14.86 1.07 12.79
CA HIS A 76 16.02 0.20 13.00
C HIS A 76 16.26 -0.84 11.89
N GLY A 77 15.49 -0.82 10.80
CA GLY A 77 15.66 -1.76 9.68
C GLY A 77 15.27 -3.21 10.00
N ARG A 78 14.56 -3.47 11.11
CA ARG A 78 14.08 -4.82 11.48
C ARG A 78 13.02 -5.38 10.54
N SER A 79 12.50 -4.57 9.64
CA SER A 79 11.54 -4.92 8.60
C SER A 79 11.88 -4.16 7.32
N ALA A 80 11.31 -4.58 6.18
CA ALA A 80 11.37 -3.76 4.97
C ALA A 80 10.80 -2.36 5.25
N PHE A 81 11.41 -1.32 4.66
CA PHE A 81 10.96 0.06 4.82
C PHE A 81 9.49 0.24 4.39
N SER A 82 9.10 -0.37 3.25
CA SER A 82 7.72 -0.36 2.76
C SER A 82 6.72 -0.90 3.78
N SER A 83 7.07 -1.97 4.50
CA SER A 83 6.23 -2.56 5.54
C SER A 83 6.04 -1.62 6.74
N TRP A 84 7.09 -0.95 7.16
CA TRP A 84 7.03 0.02 8.24
C TRP A 84 6.21 1.25 7.82
N LEU A 85 6.42 1.75 6.61
CA LEU A 85 5.67 2.88 6.04
C LEU A 85 4.17 2.55 5.90
N PHE A 86 3.83 1.31 5.50
CA PHE A 86 2.44 0.86 5.45
C PHE A 86 1.76 0.92 6.81
N VAL A 87 2.45 0.56 7.90
CA VAL A 87 1.89 0.66 9.27
C VAL A 87 1.54 2.10 9.62
N ILE A 88 2.41 3.05 9.26
CA ILE A 88 2.14 4.48 9.47
C ILE A 88 0.91 4.91 8.67
N ALA A 89 0.85 4.56 7.38
CA ALA A 89 -0.28 4.89 6.51
C ALA A 89 -1.59 4.29 7.04
N ARG A 90 -1.58 3.00 7.39
CA ARG A 90 -2.74 2.31 7.97
C ARG A 90 -3.24 3.01 9.23
N ASN A 91 -2.33 3.27 10.17
CA ASN A 91 -2.71 3.89 11.44
C ASN A 91 -3.28 5.31 11.23
N ARG A 92 -2.72 6.08 10.30
CA ARG A 92 -3.22 7.42 9.99
C ARG A 92 -4.60 7.35 9.33
N CYS A 93 -4.81 6.49 8.34
CA CYS A 93 -6.13 6.28 7.74
C CYS A 93 -7.18 5.84 8.78
N MET A 94 -6.82 4.91 9.68
CA MET A 94 -7.72 4.47 10.75
C MET A 94 -8.08 5.61 11.72
N SER A 95 -7.13 6.47 12.04
CA SER A 95 -7.39 7.67 12.85
C SER A 95 -8.35 8.63 12.16
N GLU A 96 -8.16 8.82 10.85
CA GLU A 96 -9.01 9.71 10.06
C GLU A 96 -10.45 9.21 9.96
N MET A 97 -10.63 7.90 9.75
CA MET A 97 -11.95 7.28 9.71
C MET A 97 -12.70 7.31 11.06
N ARG A 98 -11.99 7.43 12.17
CA ARG A 98 -12.59 7.56 13.51
C ARG A 98 -12.97 8.98 13.87
N ARG A 99 -12.50 9.98 13.13
CA ARG A 99 -12.92 11.37 13.33
C ARG A 99 -14.40 11.51 13.01
N PRO A 100 -15.23 12.09 13.89
CA PRO A 100 -16.60 12.42 13.52
C PRO A 100 -16.53 13.38 12.31
N ARG A 101 -17.05 12.97 11.18
CA ARG A 101 -17.30 13.87 10.06
C ARG A 101 -18.34 14.86 10.55
N LEU A 102 -17.95 16.11 10.78
CA LEU A 102 -18.91 17.21 10.76
C LEU A 102 -19.50 17.21 9.35
N LEU A 103 -20.79 16.88 9.28
CA LEU A 103 -21.57 16.84 8.06
C LEU A 103 -21.51 18.23 7.41
N ILE A 104 -20.61 18.39 6.47
CA ILE A 104 -20.72 19.41 5.42
C ILE A 104 -21.24 18.61 4.23
N ASP A 105 -22.55 18.79 3.97
CA ASP A 105 -23.19 18.35 2.74
C ASP A 105 -22.46 18.99 1.56
N GLU A 106 -21.68 18.20 0.86
CA GLU A 106 -21.38 18.42 -0.54
C GLU A 106 -21.57 17.11 -1.26
N GLU A 107 -22.59 17.09 -2.11
CA GLU A 107 -22.80 16.10 -3.15
C GLU A 107 -21.54 16.02 -4.03
N SER A 108 -20.60 15.17 -3.67
CA SER A 108 -19.53 14.78 -4.55
C SER A 108 -19.84 13.40 -5.10
N GLN A 109 -20.39 13.40 -6.31
CA GLN A 109 -20.40 12.22 -7.17
C GLN A 109 -18.96 11.68 -7.30
N PRO A 110 -18.76 10.38 -7.34
CA PRO A 110 -17.45 9.80 -7.57
C PRO A 110 -17.03 10.13 -9.00
N ASP A 111 -16.16 11.12 -9.12
CA ASP A 111 -15.54 11.47 -10.38
C ASP A 111 -14.52 10.39 -10.75
N ASP A 112 -14.72 9.83 -11.92
CA ASP A 112 -14.03 8.68 -12.51
C ASP A 112 -12.60 9.11 -12.92
N LEU A 113 -11.71 9.32 -11.92
CA LEU A 113 -10.28 9.54 -12.18
C LEU A 113 -9.56 8.21 -12.35
N ARG A 114 -9.71 7.64 -13.53
CA ARG A 114 -8.84 6.61 -14.08
C ARG A 114 -7.42 7.16 -14.22
N SER A 115 -6.62 7.03 -13.17
CA SER A 115 -5.19 7.25 -13.28
C SER A 115 -4.53 6.00 -13.84
N GLN A 116 -4.16 6.08 -15.11
CA GLN A 116 -3.28 5.13 -15.77
C GLN A 116 -1.88 5.26 -15.17
N THR A 117 -1.54 4.44 -14.22
CA THR A 117 -0.14 4.18 -13.88
C THR A 117 0.09 2.69 -14.03
N LYS A 118 0.59 2.32 -15.21
CA LYS A 118 1.05 0.96 -15.52
C LYS A 118 2.35 0.72 -14.77
N ASP A 119 2.30 -0.09 -13.73
CA ASP A 119 3.45 -0.84 -13.26
C ASP A 119 3.16 -2.33 -13.50
N PRO A 120 3.93 -3.01 -14.38
CA PRO A 120 3.61 -4.36 -14.83
C PRO A 120 4.17 -5.40 -13.86
N ALA A 121 3.61 -5.52 -12.67
CA ALA A 121 3.76 -6.71 -11.86
C ALA A 121 2.51 -7.57 -11.99
N THR A 122 2.34 -8.07 -13.18
CA THR A 122 1.72 -9.34 -13.63
C THR A 122 0.90 -10.10 -12.58
N LEU A 123 -0.39 -9.80 -12.49
CA LEU A 123 -1.42 -10.79 -12.19
C LEU A 123 -2.23 -10.97 -13.47
N TYR A 124 -1.66 -11.72 -14.43
CA TYR A 124 -2.40 -12.31 -15.52
C TYR A 124 -3.32 -13.38 -14.93
N LEU A 125 -4.55 -13.01 -14.62
CA LEU A 125 -5.64 -13.94 -14.52
C LEU A 125 -6.32 -13.96 -15.90
N GLU A 126 -5.85 -14.88 -16.77
CA GLU A 126 -6.54 -15.36 -17.96
C GLU A 126 -7.51 -14.35 -18.64
N GLY A 127 -6.97 -13.33 -19.34
CA GLY A 127 -7.74 -12.44 -20.18
C GLY A 127 -8.56 -11.35 -19.48
N ARG A 128 -8.47 -11.21 -18.14
CA ARG A 128 -9.16 -10.14 -17.40
C ARG A 128 -8.27 -8.91 -17.24
N SER A 129 -8.86 -7.72 -17.35
CA SER A 129 -8.12 -6.49 -17.09
C SER A 129 -7.73 -6.37 -15.61
N GLU A 130 -6.67 -5.62 -15.33
CA GLU A 130 -6.25 -5.33 -13.95
C GLU A 130 -7.37 -4.67 -13.14
N GLU A 131 -8.16 -3.81 -13.77
CA GLU A 131 -9.32 -3.13 -13.17
C GLU A 131 -10.38 -4.13 -12.74
N GLU A 132 -10.71 -5.14 -13.57
CA GLU A 132 -11.67 -6.18 -13.23
C GLU A 132 -11.22 -7.03 -12.03
N VAL A 133 -9.93 -7.30 -11.93
CA VAL A 133 -9.35 -8.03 -10.80
C VAL A 133 -9.41 -7.20 -9.52
N LEU A 134 -9.07 -5.93 -9.59
CA LEU A 134 -9.14 -5.01 -8.44
C LEU A 134 -10.59 -4.82 -7.96
N ASP A 135 -11.52 -4.68 -8.89
CA ASP A 135 -12.95 -4.59 -8.56
C ASP A 135 -13.48 -5.87 -7.92
N LEU A 136 -13.05 -7.04 -8.43
CA LEU A 136 -13.40 -8.32 -7.82
C LEU A 136 -12.89 -8.40 -6.38
N ILE A 137 -11.64 -8.02 -6.15
CA ILE A 137 -11.03 -7.99 -4.81
C ILE A 137 -11.83 -7.07 -3.88
N ARG A 138 -12.20 -5.86 -4.34
CA ARG A 138 -12.97 -4.90 -3.55
C ARG A 138 -14.36 -5.40 -3.17
N ARG A 139 -15.05 -6.08 -4.10
CA ARG A 139 -16.43 -6.55 -3.89
C ARG A 139 -16.53 -7.82 -3.08
N GLU A 140 -15.59 -8.74 -3.26
CA GLU A 140 -15.70 -10.09 -2.72
C GLU A 140 -14.91 -10.30 -1.41
N LEU A 141 -13.92 -9.44 -1.13
CA LEU A 141 -13.07 -9.60 0.03
C LEU A 141 -13.39 -8.59 1.14
N GLU A 142 -13.35 -9.07 2.37
CA GLU A 142 -13.40 -8.22 3.56
C GLU A 142 -12.16 -7.30 3.64
N PRO A 143 -12.26 -6.13 4.29
CA PRO A 143 -11.13 -5.20 4.41
C PRO A 143 -9.84 -5.81 4.93
N LEU A 144 -9.93 -6.72 5.91
CA LEU A 144 -8.77 -7.43 6.45
C LEU A 144 -8.17 -8.39 5.39
N GLU A 145 -9.00 -9.10 4.66
CA GLU A 145 -8.58 -10.03 3.60
C GLU A 145 -7.86 -9.28 2.47
N GLN A 146 -8.37 -8.11 2.10
CA GLN A 146 -7.72 -7.22 1.11
C GLN A 146 -6.33 -6.79 1.59
N GLN A 147 -6.20 -6.35 2.85
CA GLN A 147 -4.92 -5.92 3.43
C GLN A 147 -3.90 -7.06 3.47
N VAL A 148 -4.32 -8.23 3.93
CA VAL A 148 -3.45 -9.41 4.01
C VAL A 148 -3.00 -9.85 2.62
N LEU A 149 -3.92 -9.86 1.64
CA LEU A 149 -3.61 -10.18 0.25
C LEU A 149 -2.61 -9.19 -0.35
N TRP A 150 -2.83 -7.88 -0.12
CA TRP A 150 -1.93 -6.83 -0.58
C TRP A 150 -0.52 -7.00 -0.03
N LEU A 151 -0.39 -7.09 1.30
CA LEU A 151 0.91 -7.26 1.96
C LEU A 151 1.64 -8.52 1.50
N ARG A 152 0.91 -9.58 1.19
CA ARG A 152 1.49 -10.84 0.70
C ARG A 152 1.92 -10.77 -0.76
N CYS A 153 1.08 -10.23 -1.64
CA CYS A 153 1.29 -10.26 -3.10
C CYS A 153 2.18 -9.11 -3.58
N PHE A 154 1.95 -7.91 -3.10
CA PHE A 154 2.67 -6.72 -3.55
C PHE A 154 3.91 -6.44 -2.70
N GLU A 155 3.79 -6.51 -1.37
CA GLU A 155 4.92 -6.26 -0.46
C GLU A 155 5.76 -7.53 -0.21
N ARG A 156 5.35 -8.68 -0.72
CA ARG A 156 6.00 -9.99 -0.53
C ARG A 156 6.33 -10.30 0.94
N MET A 157 5.54 -9.74 1.85
CA MET A 157 5.75 -9.88 3.28
C MET A 157 5.51 -11.32 3.74
N ALA A 158 6.32 -11.78 4.69
CA ALA A 158 6.13 -13.11 5.30
C ALA A 158 4.81 -13.15 6.11
N VAL A 159 4.11 -14.30 6.08
CA VAL A 159 2.78 -14.46 6.70
C VAL A 159 2.80 -14.14 8.19
N ASP A 160 3.83 -14.60 8.92
CA ASP A 160 3.96 -14.35 10.36
C ASP A 160 4.16 -12.84 10.63
N ARG A 161 4.88 -12.15 9.75
CA ARG A 161 5.06 -10.70 9.84
C ARG A 161 3.74 -9.96 9.57
N ILE A 162 2.94 -10.42 8.61
CA ILE A 162 1.62 -9.86 8.34
C ILE A 162 0.72 -10.01 9.57
N THR A 163 0.73 -11.19 10.20
CA THR A 163 -0.01 -11.46 11.44
C THR A 163 0.33 -10.45 12.52
N ALA A 164 1.63 -10.23 12.76
CA ALA A 164 2.11 -9.28 13.77
C ALA A 164 1.77 -7.82 13.42
N VAL A 165 1.96 -7.41 12.15
CA VAL A 165 1.74 -6.03 11.70
C VAL A 165 0.26 -5.65 11.74
N LEU A 166 -0.63 -6.57 11.39
CA LEU A 166 -2.08 -6.33 11.39
C LEU A 166 -2.75 -6.64 12.73
N GLY A 167 -2.01 -7.20 13.70
CA GLY A 167 -2.55 -7.58 15.01
C GLY A 167 -3.66 -8.62 14.87
N ILE A 168 -3.44 -9.66 14.05
CA ILE A 168 -4.46 -10.71 13.82
C ILE A 168 -4.42 -11.67 14.99
N GLU A 169 -5.47 -11.69 15.80
CA GLU A 169 -5.58 -12.51 17.02
C GLU A 169 -6.03 -13.94 16.76
N GLU A 170 -6.55 -14.24 15.56
CA GLU A 170 -6.94 -15.60 15.18
C GLU A 170 -5.75 -16.56 15.26
N ALA A 171 -5.96 -17.78 15.80
CA ALA A 171 -4.91 -18.80 15.93
C ALA A 171 -4.24 -19.17 14.60
N SER A 172 -4.95 -19.07 13.49
CA SER A 172 -4.44 -19.28 12.13
C SER A 172 -3.70 -18.07 11.57
N GLY A 173 -3.77 -16.90 12.23
CA GLY A 173 -3.14 -15.66 11.82
C GLY A 173 -3.49 -15.25 10.38
N ALA A 174 -2.58 -14.55 9.72
CA ALA A 174 -2.75 -14.13 8.33
C ALA A 174 -2.85 -15.32 7.35
N ARG A 175 -2.40 -16.52 7.72
CA ARG A 175 -2.55 -17.73 6.89
C ARG A 175 -4.02 -18.10 6.71
N GLY A 176 -4.80 -18.09 7.79
CA GLY A 176 -6.24 -18.37 7.73
C GLY A 176 -6.98 -17.33 6.92
N VAL A 177 -6.63 -16.05 7.11
CA VAL A 177 -7.21 -14.94 6.32
C VAL A 177 -6.93 -15.11 4.82
N LEU A 178 -5.69 -15.44 4.43
CA LEU A 178 -5.34 -15.71 3.03
C LEU A 178 -6.09 -16.91 2.44
N GLN A 179 -6.32 -17.96 3.23
CA GLN A 179 -7.10 -19.11 2.76
C GLN A 179 -8.55 -18.72 2.50
N ARG A 180 -9.19 -17.94 3.38
CA ARG A 180 -10.55 -17.42 3.18
C ARG A 180 -10.63 -16.53 1.94
N ALA A 181 -9.71 -15.59 1.81
CA ALA A 181 -9.64 -14.70 0.66
C ALA A 181 -9.54 -15.49 -0.67
N ARG A 182 -8.63 -16.47 -0.74
CA ARG A 182 -8.48 -17.31 -1.93
C ARG A 182 -9.74 -18.12 -2.25
N ARG A 183 -10.42 -18.64 -1.24
CA ARG A 183 -11.69 -19.37 -1.43
C ARG A 183 -12.75 -18.46 -2.01
N ARG A 184 -12.98 -17.28 -1.41
CA ARG A 184 -13.98 -16.30 -1.87
C ARG A 184 -13.71 -15.88 -3.32
N LEU A 185 -12.46 -15.55 -3.66
CA LEU A 185 -12.09 -15.20 -5.03
C LEU A 185 -12.33 -16.34 -6.04
N ARG A 186 -12.01 -17.59 -5.68
CA ARG A 186 -12.29 -18.75 -6.55
C ARG A 186 -13.79 -18.96 -6.75
N GLU A 187 -14.59 -18.82 -5.72
CA GLU A 187 -16.05 -18.92 -5.79
C GLU A 187 -16.64 -17.79 -6.65
N ALA A 188 -16.14 -16.57 -6.51
CA ALA A 188 -16.55 -15.43 -7.32
C ALA A 188 -16.18 -15.60 -8.79
N LEU A 189 -14.99 -16.10 -9.09
CA LEU A 189 -14.55 -16.40 -10.44
C LEU A 189 -15.40 -17.50 -11.09
N ARG A 190 -15.75 -18.55 -10.35
CA ARG A 190 -16.64 -19.61 -10.86
C ARG A 190 -18.05 -19.09 -11.14
N ARG A 191 -18.59 -18.19 -10.33
CA ARG A 191 -19.91 -17.57 -10.55
C ARG A 191 -19.96 -16.69 -11.80
N ARG A 192 -18.84 -16.08 -12.17
CA ARG A 192 -18.75 -15.16 -13.34
C ARG A 192 -18.48 -15.89 -14.67
N GLY A 193 -18.14 -17.20 -14.65
CA GLY A 193 -17.79 -17.96 -15.85
C GLY A 193 -16.42 -17.57 -16.45
N PRO A 194 -15.95 -18.27 -17.50
CA PRO A 194 -14.81 -17.84 -18.28
C PRO A 194 -15.10 -16.48 -18.91
N ALA A 195 -14.07 -15.63 -19.03
CA ALA A 195 -14.17 -14.34 -19.70
C ALA A 195 -14.83 -14.54 -21.07
N SER A 196 -15.98 -13.89 -21.30
CA SER A 196 -16.64 -13.95 -22.60
C SER A 196 -15.62 -13.47 -23.64
N GLU A 197 -15.29 -14.34 -24.60
CA GLU A 197 -14.58 -13.96 -25.81
C GLU A 197 -15.34 -12.79 -26.43
N VAL A 198 -14.73 -11.62 -26.43
CA VAL A 198 -15.18 -10.50 -27.26
C VAL A 198 -14.92 -10.96 -28.69
N SER A 199 -15.97 -11.44 -29.34
CA SER A 199 -15.96 -11.68 -30.80
C SER A 199 -15.72 -10.38 -31.55
N PRO A 200 -15.11 -10.49 -32.73
CA PRO A 200 -14.51 -9.42 -33.51
C PRO A 200 -15.49 -8.36 -34.04
#